data_fb1e83e8fabdbc805df1b1d59e277066
#
_entry.id   fb1e83e8fabdbc805df1b1d59e277066
#
_cell.length_a   1.000
_cell.length_b   1.000
_cell.length_c   1.000
_cell.angle_alpha   90.00
_cell.angle_beta   90.00
_cell.angle_gamma   90.00
#
_symmetry.space_group_name_H-M   'P 1'
#
loop_
_entity.id
_entity.type
_entity.pdbx_description
1 polymer ?
#
loop_
_entity_poly.entity_id
_entity_poly.type
_entity_poly.pdbx_seq_one_letter_code
_entity_poly.pdbx_strand_id
1 'polypeptide(L)'
;MRKLFFICVAFIAALTFESCSTNFEKLIESGKYKEAEEALERMKGENQNKYADILIKEYLDLEEYDKAYDAYFNICKGSSKTLLRKTFMETGDYDKVWALSPKEKYFDADSPNNADYYYKFMSDVILYLCSENNKAEANKFLNHYSFWFYTRIDSSSYYSENYPDFRYEVVKSNLQKIINTY
;
A
#
# COMPACT_ATOMS: atom_id res chain seq x y z
N MET A 1 -34.50 -38.62 11.01
CA MET A 1 -34.22 -37.44 11.87
C MET A 1 -32.87 -36.77 11.64
N ARG A 2 -31.76 -37.50 11.48
CA ARG A 2 -30.43 -36.87 11.22
C ARG A 2 -30.35 -36.01 9.94
N LYS A 3 -30.95 -36.42 8.82
CA LYS A 3 -30.94 -35.67 7.56
C LYS A 3 -31.69 -34.35 7.60
N LEU A 4 -32.80 -34.28 8.37
CA LEU A 4 -33.56 -33.02 8.53
C LEU A 4 -32.77 -31.96 9.34
N PHE A 5 -32.01 -32.41 10.33
CA PHE A 5 -31.17 -31.54 11.16
C PHE A 5 -30.06 -30.84 10.35
N PHE A 6 -29.40 -31.56 9.42
CA PHE A 6 -28.39 -31.00 8.54
C PHE A 6 -28.96 -29.96 7.55
N ILE A 7 -30.17 -30.18 7.04
CA ILE A 7 -30.83 -29.24 6.13
C ILE A 7 -31.22 -27.95 6.88
N CYS A 8 -31.73 -28.05 8.10
CA CYS A 8 -32.04 -26.86 8.91
C CYS A 8 -30.80 -26.05 9.29
N VAL A 9 -29.70 -26.71 9.65
CA VAL A 9 -28.41 -26.03 9.98
C VAL A 9 -27.83 -25.33 8.76
N ALA A 10 -27.88 -25.95 7.57
CA ALA A 10 -27.42 -25.35 6.32
C ALA A 10 -28.32 -24.14 5.92
N PHE A 11 -29.63 -24.21 6.14
CA PHE A 11 -30.55 -23.11 5.84
C PHE A 11 -30.38 -21.92 6.80
N ILE A 12 -30.13 -22.17 8.09
CA ILE A 12 -29.89 -21.14 9.09
C ILE A 12 -28.52 -20.46 8.79
N ALA A 13 -27.48 -21.21 8.39
CA ALA A 13 -26.22 -20.65 8.00
C ALA A 13 -26.34 -19.77 6.74
N ALA A 14 -27.11 -20.18 5.73
CA ALA A 14 -27.34 -19.38 4.52
C ALA A 14 -28.09 -18.07 4.83
N LEU A 15 -29.10 -18.10 5.68
CA LEU A 15 -29.87 -16.90 6.06
C LEU A 15 -29.07 -15.92 6.92
N THR A 16 -28.12 -16.39 7.72
CA THR A 16 -27.21 -15.50 8.49
C THR A 16 -26.17 -14.83 7.61
N PHE A 17 -25.74 -15.48 6.54
CA PHE A 17 -24.76 -14.91 5.58
C PHE A 17 -25.39 -13.78 4.73
N GLU A 18 -26.58 -13.96 4.21
CA GLU A 18 -27.29 -12.91 3.45
C GLU A 18 -27.64 -11.70 4.33
N SER A 19 -27.96 -11.91 5.60
CA SER A 19 -28.28 -10.81 6.52
C SER A 19 -27.06 -9.96 6.90
N CYS A 20 -25.86 -10.54 6.96
CA CYS A 20 -24.62 -9.79 7.25
C CYS A 20 -24.20 -8.91 6.08
N SER A 21 -24.30 -9.41 4.83
CA SER A 21 -23.91 -8.65 3.64
C SER A 21 -24.80 -7.43 3.41
N THR A 22 -26.11 -7.64 3.48
CA THR A 22 -27.10 -6.56 3.31
C THR A 22 -27.03 -5.52 4.43
N ASN A 23 -26.58 -5.92 5.62
CA ASN A 23 -26.41 -4.99 6.72
C ASN A 23 -25.13 -4.13 6.55
N PHE A 24 -24.03 -4.73 6.08
CA PHE A 24 -22.79 -3.99 5.84
C PHE A 24 -22.95 -2.93 4.76
N GLU A 25 -23.54 -3.27 3.60
CA GLU A 25 -23.78 -2.32 2.52
C GLU A 25 -24.64 -1.14 2.99
N LYS A 26 -25.69 -1.39 3.78
CA LYS A 26 -26.52 -0.33 4.38
C LYS A 26 -25.75 0.56 5.35
N LEU A 27 -24.78 0.02 6.08
CA LEU A 27 -23.92 0.83 6.96
C LEU A 27 -23.04 1.78 6.12
N ILE A 28 -22.45 1.30 5.03
CA ILE A 28 -21.68 2.11 4.10
C ILE A 28 -22.57 3.20 3.47
N GLU A 29 -23.71 2.84 2.88
CA GLU A 29 -24.65 3.77 2.25
C GLU A 29 -25.17 4.85 3.21
N SER A 30 -25.26 4.54 4.51
CA SER A 30 -25.69 5.48 5.56
C SER A 30 -24.53 6.28 6.19
N GLY A 31 -23.29 6.10 5.73
CA GLY A 31 -22.10 6.77 6.29
C GLY A 31 -21.69 6.30 7.68
N LYS A 32 -22.17 5.12 8.11
CA LYS A 32 -21.90 4.55 9.42
C LYS A 32 -20.61 3.70 9.40
N TYR A 33 -19.51 4.33 9.02
CA TYR A 33 -18.24 3.64 8.76
C TYR A 33 -17.65 2.93 9.98
N LYS A 34 -17.78 3.51 11.18
CA LYS A 34 -17.32 2.87 12.42
C LYS A 34 -18.08 1.57 12.71
N GLU A 35 -19.40 1.59 12.52
CA GLU A 35 -20.22 0.40 12.68
C GLU A 35 -19.88 -0.67 11.61
N ALA A 36 -19.49 -0.21 10.41
CA ALA A 36 -19.01 -1.10 9.34
C ALA A 36 -17.66 -1.74 9.70
N GLU A 37 -16.70 -1.01 10.28
CA GLU A 37 -15.44 -1.56 10.80
C GLU A 37 -15.70 -2.65 11.84
N GLU A 38 -16.54 -2.36 12.83
CA GLU A 38 -16.92 -3.33 13.87
C GLU A 38 -17.61 -4.58 13.31
N ALA A 39 -18.40 -4.42 12.23
CA ALA A 39 -19.00 -5.53 11.52
C ALA A 39 -17.96 -6.38 10.79
N LEU A 40 -16.98 -5.75 10.14
CA LEU A 40 -15.87 -6.42 9.46
C LEU A 40 -15.00 -7.23 10.40
N GLU A 41 -14.70 -6.72 11.60
CA GLU A 41 -13.91 -7.45 12.59
C GLU A 41 -14.55 -8.78 13.00
N ARG A 42 -15.88 -8.85 12.93
CA ARG A 42 -16.66 -10.06 13.24
C ARG A 42 -16.77 -11.04 12.08
N MET A 43 -16.47 -10.57 10.86
CA MET A 43 -16.47 -11.41 9.66
C MET A 43 -15.18 -12.22 9.55
N LYS A 44 -15.20 -13.30 8.76
CA LYS A 44 -14.03 -14.15 8.51
C LYS A 44 -13.98 -14.58 7.05
N GLY A 45 -12.75 -14.82 6.56
CA GLY A 45 -12.50 -15.40 5.26
C GLY A 45 -12.71 -14.43 4.09
N GLU A 46 -13.09 -14.95 2.92
CA GLU A 46 -13.18 -14.17 1.68
C GLU A 46 -14.16 -13.00 1.74
N ASN A 47 -15.27 -13.15 2.49
CA ASN A 47 -16.24 -12.07 2.66
C ASN A 47 -15.64 -10.88 3.42
N GLN A 48 -14.83 -11.12 4.45
CA GLN A 48 -14.14 -10.05 5.17
C GLN A 48 -13.25 -9.24 4.22
N ASN A 49 -12.48 -9.93 3.36
CA ASN A 49 -11.62 -9.26 2.37
C ASN A 49 -12.42 -8.40 1.40
N LYS A 50 -13.52 -8.95 0.85
CA LYS A 50 -14.36 -8.24 -0.11
C LYS A 50 -14.95 -6.96 0.49
N TYR A 51 -15.49 -7.04 1.71
CA TYR A 51 -16.12 -5.89 2.37
C TYR A 51 -15.08 -4.89 2.91
N ALA A 52 -13.88 -5.35 3.30
CA ALA A 52 -12.78 -4.47 3.63
C ALA A 52 -12.33 -3.63 2.42
N ASP A 53 -12.26 -4.24 1.24
CA ASP A 53 -11.93 -3.53 0.00
C ASP A 53 -12.98 -2.45 -0.33
N ILE A 54 -14.26 -2.70 -0.07
CA ILE A 54 -15.34 -1.71 -0.23
C ILE A 54 -15.13 -0.53 0.74
N LEU A 55 -14.90 -0.81 2.03
CA LEU A 55 -14.70 0.23 3.04
C LEU A 55 -13.44 1.07 2.76
N ILE A 56 -12.34 0.42 2.37
CA ILE A 56 -11.10 1.11 2.01
C ILE A 56 -11.35 2.04 0.84
N LYS A 57 -12.07 1.60 -0.19
CA LYS A 57 -12.41 2.45 -1.33
C LYS A 57 -13.26 3.65 -0.91
N GLU A 58 -14.26 3.47 -0.07
CA GLU A 58 -15.06 4.57 0.46
C GLU A 58 -14.21 5.60 1.23
N TYR A 59 -13.28 5.14 2.07
CA TYR A 59 -12.35 6.05 2.75
C TYR A 59 -11.45 6.81 1.77
N LEU A 60 -10.99 6.18 0.68
CA LEU A 60 -10.21 6.85 -0.34
C LEU A 60 -11.05 7.89 -1.12
N ASP A 61 -12.30 7.56 -1.45
CA ASP A 61 -13.23 8.46 -2.14
C ASP A 61 -13.60 9.68 -1.25
N LEU A 62 -13.53 9.53 0.08
CA LEU A 62 -13.70 10.60 1.06
C LEU A 62 -12.40 11.36 1.42
N GLU A 63 -11.28 11.00 0.80
CA GLU A 63 -9.94 11.52 1.10
C GLU A 63 -9.49 11.25 2.56
N GLU A 64 -10.10 10.26 3.23
CA GLU A 64 -9.73 9.82 4.58
C GLU A 64 -8.60 8.78 4.53
N TYR A 65 -7.46 9.17 3.98
CA TYR A 65 -6.34 8.30 3.63
C TYR A 65 -5.77 7.50 4.82
N ASP A 66 -5.71 8.10 6.00
CA ASP A 66 -5.22 7.41 7.21
C ASP A 66 -6.16 6.27 7.62
N LYS A 67 -7.48 6.49 7.54
CA LYS A 67 -8.45 5.44 7.83
C LYS A 67 -8.40 4.31 6.80
N ALA A 68 -8.23 4.64 5.52
CA ALA A 68 -8.05 3.64 4.47
C ALA A 68 -6.81 2.76 4.74
N TYR A 69 -5.71 3.39 5.16
CA TYR A 69 -4.47 2.70 5.51
C TYR A 69 -4.64 1.81 6.74
N ASP A 70 -5.24 2.33 7.80
CA ASP A 70 -5.47 1.61 9.06
C ASP A 70 -6.42 0.43 8.86
N ALA A 71 -7.49 0.60 8.08
CA ALA A 71 -8.41 -0.47 7.74
C ALA A 71 -7.69 -1.62 7.00
N TYR A 72 -6.79 -1.31 6.07
CA TYR A 72 -5.99 -2.31 5.38
C TYR A 72 -5.11 -3.13 6.33
N PHE A 73 -4.40 -2.47 7.25
CA PHE A 73 -3.45 -3.16 8.13
C PHE A 73 -4.09 -3.85 9.33
N ASN A 74 -5.13 -3.26 9.89
CA ASN A 74 -5.71 -3.70 11.16
C ASN A 74 -6.91 -4.64 10.98
N ILE A 75 -7.70 -4.46 9.92
CA ILE A 75 -8.91 -5.26 9.72
C ILE A 75 -8.65 -6.39 8.73
N CYS A 76 -8.16 -6.08 7.54
CA CYS A 76 -7.92 -7.09 6.52
C CYS A 76 -6.95 -6.64 5.44
N LYS A 77 -5.97 -7.49 5.14
CA LYS A 77 -5.03 -7.32 4.02
C LYS A 77 -5.66 -7.83 2.71
N GLY A 78 -6.72 -7.17 2.27
CA GLY A 78 -7.43 -7.49 1.03
C GLY A 78 -6.67 -7.15 -0.25
N SER A 79 -7.40 -7.03 -1.36
CA SER A 79 -6.85 -6.73 -2.69
C SER A 79 -6.50 -5.24 -2.89
N SER A 80 -6.92 -4.35 -1.99
CA SER A 80 -6.77 -2.90 -2.08
C SER A 80 -5.33 -2.38 -2.00
N LYS A 81 -4.34 -3.24 -1.75
CA LYS A 81 -2.93 -2.85 -1.62
C LYS A 81 -2.42 -2.01 -2.80
N THR A 82 -2.76 -2.42 -4.02
CA THR A 82 -2.31 -1.72 -5.24
C THR A 82 -2.98 -0.35 -5.37
N LEU A 83 -4.27 -0.26 -5.04
CA LEU A 83 -5.01 0.99 -5.04
C LEU A 83 -4.45 1.97 -4.00
N LEU A 84 -4.25 1.52 -2.77
CA LEU A 84 -3.63 2.32 -1.71
C LEU A 84 -2.25 2.84 -2.11
N ARG A 85 -1.37 1.98 -2.65
CA ARG A 85 -0.06 2.42 -3.13
C ARG A 85 -0.16 3.50 -4.19
N LYS A 86 -1.05 3.32 -5.16
CA LYS A 86 -1.29 4.32 -6.22
C LYS A 86 -1.70 5.65 -5.60
N THR A 87 -2.72 5.65 -4.74
CA THR A 87 -3.20 6.85 -4.06
C THR A 87 -2.10 7.55 -3.27
N PHE A 88 -1.32 6.80 -2.47
CA PHE A 88 -0.23 7.40 -1.69
C PHE A 88 0.93 7.91 -2.56
N MET A 89 1.17 7.33 -3.73
CA MET A 89 2.11 7.93 -4.70
C MET A 89 1.57 9.27 -5.25
N GLU A 90 0.28 9.36 -5.54
CA GLU A 90 -0.36 10.56 -6.06
C GLU A 90 -0.46 11.69 -5.02
N THR A 91 -0.66 11.34 -3.75
CA THR A 91 -0.72 12.29 -2.63
C THR A 91 0.64 12.63 -2.02
N GLY A 92 1.72 11.94 -2.44
CA GLY A 92 3.08 12.19 -1.95
C GLY A 92 3.38 11.58 -0.57
N ASP A 93 2.56 10.66 -0.06
CA ASP A 93 2.82 9.93 1.20
C ASP A 93 3.69 8.69 0.95
N TYR A 94 4.97 8.94 0.69
CA TYR A 94 5.91 7.90 0.28
C TYR A 94 6.30 6.95 1.41
N ASP A 95 6.13 7.31 2.67
CA ASP A 95 6.36 6.40 3.79
C ASP A 95 5.30 5.29 3.80
N LYS A 96 4.05 5.61 3.48
CA LYS A 96 2.99 4.61 3.31
C LYS A 96 3.20 3.78 2.03
N VAL A 97 3.66 4.41 0.93
CA VAL A 97 4.06 3.66 -0.28
C VAL A 97 5.10 2.61 0.07
N TRP A 98 6.12 3.00 0.84
CA TRP A 98 7.16 2.10 1.30
C TRP A 98 6.62 0.95 2.16
N ALA A 99 5.77 1.25 3.12
CA ALA A 99 5.16 0.25 3.99
C ALA A 99 4.29 -0.77 3.23
N LEU A 100 3.61 -0.32 2.15
CA LEU A 100 2.78 -1.14 1.28
C LEU A 100 3.57 -1.88 0.18
N SER A 101 4.83 -1.56 -0.01
CA SER A 101 5.63 -2.17 -1.09
C SER A 101 6.02 -3.61 -0.74
N PRO A 102 6.11 -4.51 -1.74
CA PRO A 102 6.61 -5.85 -1.52
C PRO A 102 8.11 -5.75 -1.20
N LYS A 103 8.46 -5.87 0.07
CA LYS A 103 9.84 -5.70 0.55
C LYS A 103 10.80 -6.69 -0.10
N GLU A 104 10.33 -7.89 -0.43
CA GLU A 104 11.09 -8.92 -1.12
C GLU A 104 11.58 -8.47 -2.52
N LYS A 105 10.86 -7.57 -3.16
CA LYS A 105 11.24 -6.99 -4.45
C LYS A 105 12.47 -6.10 -4.37
N TYR A 106 12.65 -5.46 -3.22
CA TYR A 106 13.71 -4.48 -3.01
C TYR A 106 14.83 -5.01 -2.12
N PHE A 107 14.55 -6.06 -1.33
CA PHE A 107 15.51 -6.61 -0.40
C PHE A 107 16.49 -7.54 -1.12
N ASP A 108 17.76 -7.22 -1.02
CA ASP A 108 18.86 -8.09 -1.39
C ASP A 108 19.51 -8.60 -0.10
N ALA A 109 19.37 -9.90 0.18
CA ALA A 109 19.90 -10.52 1.38
C ALA A 109 21.45 -10.48 1.43
N ASP A 110 22.10 -10.38 0.27
CA ASP A 110 23.55 -10.33 0.14
C ASP A 110 24.10 -8.90 0.22
N SER A 111 23.22 -7.89 0.17
CA SER A 111 23.64 -6.48 0.35
C SER A 111 23.68 -6.13 1.84
N PRO A 112 24.86 -5.95 2.43
CA PRO A 112 24.98 -5.69 3.87
C PRO A 112 24.32 -4.40 4.33
N ASN A 113 23.95 -3.52 3.40
CA ASN A 113 23.51 -2.17 3.71
C ASN A 113 22.28 -1.67 2.93
N ASN A 114 21.65 -2.53 2.12
CA ASN A 114 20.39 -2.23 1.43
C ASN A 114 20.40 -1.01 0.47
N ALA A 115 21.54 -0.57 -0.04
CA ALA A 115 21.61 0.57 -0.96
C ALA A 115 20.84 0.28 -2.26
N ASP A 116 21.03 -0.91 -2.84
CA ASP A 116 20.27 -1.39 -4.00
C ASP A 116 18.77 -1.36 -3.78
N TYR A 117 18.36 -1.71 -2.57
CA TYR A 117 17.00 -1.77 -2.14
C TYR A 117 16.32 -0.40 -2.21
N TYR A 118 16.96 0.63 -1.66
CA TYR A 118 16.45 2.00 -1.72
C TYR A 118 16.52 2.59 -3.12
N TYR A 119 17.57 2.31 -3.86
CA TYR A 119 17.70 2.75 -5.24
C TYR A 119 16.59 2.16 -6.13
N LYS A 120 16.31 0.87 -6.02
CA LYS A 120 15.21 0.21 -6.73
C LYS A 120 13.85 0.80 -6.36
N PHE A 121 13.61 1.06 -5.06
CA PHE A 121 12.38 1.71 -4.61
C PHE A 121 12.24 3.10 -5.23
N MET A 122 13.27 3.93 -5.15
CA MET A 122 13.26 5.28 -5.73
C MET A 122 13.03 5.23 -7.25
N SER A 123 13.70 4.32 -7.94
CA SER A 123 13.52 4.12 -9.39
C SER A 123 12.09 3.71 -9.74
N ASP A 124 11.50 2.77 -9.02
CA ASP A 124 10.14 2.30 -9.27
C ASP A 124 9.09 3.41 -9.05
N VAL A 125 9.25 4.23 -7.99
CA VAL A 125 8.35 5.36 -7.74
C VAL A 125 8.49 6.42 -8.84
N ILE A 126 9.71 6.78 -9.23
CA ILE A 126 9.97 7.76 -10.28
C ILE A 126 9.41 7.27 -11.62
N LEU A 127 9.66 6.01 -11.99
CA LEU A 127 9.14 5.42 -13.23
C LEU A 127 7.61 5.44 -13.24
N TYR A 128 6.98 5.11 -12.13
CA TYR A 128 5.53 5.17 -12.02
C TYR A 128 5.02 6.60 -12.23
N LEU A 129 5.54 7.59 -11.48
CA LEU A 129 5.11 8.97 -11.59
C LEU A 129 5.32 9.54 -13.00
N CYS A 130 6.43 9.19 -13.65
CA CYS A 130 6.68 9.57 -15.04
C CYS A 130 5.70 8.91 -16.02
N SER A 131 5.36 7.64 -15.82
CA SER A 131 4.39 6.93 -16.68
C SER A 131 2.98 7.51 -16.57
N GLU A 132 2.61 8.07 -15.40
CA GLU A 132 1.37 8.81 -15.17
C GLU A 132 1.48 10.29 -15.62
N ASN A 133 2.53 10.66 -16.36
CA ASN A 133 2.80 12.03 -16.82
C ASN A 133 2.96 13.07 -15.68
N ASN A 134 3.38 12.63 -14.50
CA ASN A 134 3.54 13.46 -13.31
C ASN A 134 5.01 13.74 -12.98
N LYS A 135 5.73 14.34 -13.94
CA LYS A 135 7.15 14.70 -13.79
C LYS A 135 7.42 15.69 -12.64
N ALA A 136 6.45 16.55 -12.35
CA ALA A 136 6.58 17.53 -11.26
C ALA A 136 6.73 16.81 -9.92
N GLU A 137 5.88 15.81 -9.67
CA GLU A 137 5.93 15.03 -8.45
C GLU A 137 7.15 14.10 -8.41
N ALA A 138 7.54 13.52 -9.55
CA ALA A 138 8.77 12.74 -9.65
C ALA A 138 10.02 13.57 -9.26
N ASN A 139 10.09 14.84 -9.67
CA ASN A 139 11.18 15.74 -9.26
C ASN A 139 11.12 16.09 -7.76
N LYS A 140 9.94 16.32 -7.20
CA LYS A 140 9.79 16.55 -5.75
C LYS A 140 10.25 15.31 -4.96
N PHE A 141 9.80 14.14 -5.37
CA PHE A 141 10.22 12.88 -4.76
C PHE A 141 11.73 12.70 -4.83
N LEU A 142 12.34 12.88 -6.01
CA LEU A 142 13.79 12.76 -6.17
C LEU A 142 14.53 13.70 -5.22
N ASN A 143 14.13 14.97 -5.13
CA ASN A 143 14.80 15.95 -4.28
C ASN A 143 14.65 15.60 -2.78
N HIS A 144 13.49 15.15 -2.35
CA HIS A 144 13.25 14.77 -0.95
C HIS A 144 14.01 13.50 -0.57
N TYR A 145 13.86 12.42 -1.34
CA TYR A 145 14.42 11.13 -0.98
C TYR A 145 15.89 10.94 -1.36
N SER A 146 16.43 11.70 -2.31
CA SER A 146 17.86 11.70 -2.57
C SER A 146 18.66 12.23 -1.38
N PHE A 147 18.13 13.23 -0.65
CA PHE A 147 18.71 13.71 0.60
C PHE A 147 18.65 12.65 1.70
N TRP A 148 17.53 11.95 1.81
CA TRP A 148 17.37 10.84 2.75
C TRP A 148 18.33 9.68 2.44
N PHE A 149 18.52 9.36 1.15
CA PHE A 149 19.50 8.39 0.70
C PHE A 149 20.92 8.82 1.10
N TYR A 150 21.28 10.06 0.84
CA TYR A 150 22.56 10.63 1.26
C TYR A 150 22.79 10.49 2.76
N THR A 151 21.86 10.90 3.59
CA THR A 151 22.03 10.88 5.05
C THR A 151 22.11 9.47 5.64
N ARG A 152 21.55 8.48 5.00
CA ARG A 152 21.51 7.10 5.51
C ARG A 152 22.52 6.16 4.87
N ILE A 153 22.88 6.41 3.65
CA ILE A 153 23.73 5.54 2.85
C ILE A 153 25.08 6.18 2.55
N ASP A 154 25.09 7.28 1.82
CA ASP A 154 26.31 7.89 1.31
C ASP A 154 27.16 8.56 2.41
N SER A 155 26.56 8.95 3.52
CA SER A 155 27.28 9.51 4.68
C SER A 155 28.13 8.47 5.43
N SER A 156 27.95 7.17 5.18
CA SER A 156 28.79 6.16 5.77
C SER A 156 30.06 5.99 4.95
N SER A 157 31.23 6.02 5.62
CA SER A 157 32.53 5.80 4.96
C SER A 157 32.61 4.48 4.21
N TYR A 158 31.94 3.46 4.70
CA TYR A 158 31.88 2.15 4.08
C TYR A 158 31.30 2.20 2.66
N TYR A 159 30.23 2.98 2.43
CA TYR A 159 29.59 3.09 1.12
C TYR A 159 30.37 3.90 0.14
N SER A 160 30.91 5.04 0.56
CA SER A 160 31.67 5.92 -0.32
C SER A 160 32.93 5.25 -0.87
N GLU A 161 33.50 4.30 -0.13
CA GLU A 161 34.72 3.58 -0.54
C GLU A 161 34.43 2.33 -1.36
N ASN A 162 33.41 1.54 -0.98
CA ASN A 162 33.16 0.23 -1.58
C ASN A 162 32.11 0.25 -2.69
N TYR A 163 31.24 1.26 -2.73
CA TYR A 163 30.12 1.35 -3.68
C TYR A 163 30.02 2.75 -4.29
N PRO A 164 30.99 3.15 -5.15
CA PRO A 164 31.04 4.50 -5.74
C PRO A 164 29.80 4.84 -6.58
N ASP A 165 29.11 3.82 -7.13
CA ASP A 165 27.89 4.00 -7.93
C ASP A 165 26.67 4.40 -7.09
N PHE A 166 26.74 4.22 -5.76
CA PHE A 166 25.70 4.63 -4.81
C PHE A 166 25.99 5.96 -4.12
N ARG A 167 26.98 6.71 -4.57
CA ARG A 167 27.16 8.08 -4.09
C ARG A 167 25.93 8.92 -4.44
N TYR A 168 25.58 9.82 -3.53
CA TYR A 168 24.44 10.72 -3.68
C TYR A 168 24.34 11.38 -5.06
N GLU A 169 25.43 11.97 -5.55
CA GLU A 169 25.46 12.66 -6.84
C GLU A 169 25.22 11.71 -8.02
N VAL A 170 25.76 10.49 -7.94
CA VAL A 170 25.58 9.46 -8.98
C VAL A 170 24.15 8.97 -8.99
N VAL A 171 23.59 8.61 -7.82
CA VAL A 171 22.19 8.17 -7.67
C VAL A 171 21.24 9.25 -8.17
N LYS A 172 21.41 10.48 -7.70
CA LYS A 172 20.57 11.62 -8.11
C LYS A 172 20.65 11.86 -9.62
N SER A 173 21.84 11.85 -10.19
CA SER A 173 22.04 12.02 -11.63
C SER A 173 21.38 10.92 -12.46
N ASN A 174 21.51 9.67 -12.03
CA ASN A 174 20.91 8.54 -12.75
C ASN A 174 19.38 8.58 -12.69
N LEU A 175 18.80 8.88 -11.54
CA LEU A 175 17.35 9.01 -11.38
C LEU A 175 16.80 10.24 -12.13
N GLN A 176 17.56 11.36 -12.17
CA GLN A 176 17.20 12.54 -12.96
C GLN A 176 17.19 12.24 -14.47
N LYS A 177 18.09 11.39 -14.97
CA LYS A 177 18.06 10.94 -16.37
C LYS A 177 16.77 10.21 -16.71
N ILE A 178 16.25 9.37 -15.78
CA ILE A 178 14.95 8.70 -15.98
C ILE A 178 13.87 9.76 -16.20
N ILE A 179 13.75 10.74 -15.32
CA ILE A 179 12.73 11.81 -15.42
C ILE A 179 12.85 12.58 -16.74
N ASN A 180 14.07 12.84 -17.18
CA ASN A 180 14.31 13.61 -18.42
C ASN A 180 14.00 12.82 -19.70
N THR A 181 14.02 11.50 -19.61
CA THR A 181 13.77 10.60 -20.76
C THR A 181 12.27 10.49 -21.09
N TYR A 182 11.41 10.62 -20.09
CA TYR A 182 9.97 10.66 -20.24
C TYR A 182 9.47 12.06 -20.68
#